data_136e2bd4f4b36ab0f16bed496dc58452
#
_entry.id   136e2bd4f4b36ab0f16bed496dc58452
#
_cell.length_a   1.000
_cell.length_b   1.000
_cell.length_c   1.000
_cell.angle_alpha   90.00
_cell.angle_beta   90.00
_cell.angle_gamma   90.00
#
_symmetry.space_group_name_H-M   'P 1'
#
loop_
_entity.id
_entity.type
_entity.pdbx_description
1 polymer ?
#
loop_
_entity_poly.entity_id
_entity_poly.type
_entity_poly.pdbx_seq_one_letter_code
_entity_poly.pdbx_strand_id
1 'polypeptide(L)'
;YITIAGQTAPGEGVQISGESFQVNTHDVIVRHMRFRRGNTHVWYREDSFGGNPVGNIMIDHCSCEWGLDENISFYRHMFDLHDGKPKRKVPTVNVTIQNTISAKALDTWNHAFGSTIGGENSTFMRNLWADNTGRNPSIGWGGVFNFVNNIIYNWVHRTADGGEYSTMSNFINNYYKPGPLTPKDNPISYRIAKSESRSNKLFDYPQYGRIYAAGNIVEGNERVTKDNWDGGIQIADKDLPNGIPDDVKALMHSDEPFTMPHMTIIPSEETFDKVLANVGATMPCRDIVDQRIVEEVRTGQAYYVKKLPKKNPYGDMWGLSDKSKNEEGFFKYRRLDKDSYKYGIITDIEQMGGFPKYKKYTAWKDSDGDGMPDEWEIANGLNPNDPSDANLDCNGDGYTNIEKYINGIDTKKKVDWTDLRNNHDTLEGKTSLM
;
A
#
# COMPACT_ATOMS: atom_id res chain seq x y z
N TYR A 1 14.89 -6.04 -15.70
CA TYR A 1 15.07 -5.97 -14.24
C TYR A 1 15.45 -4.55 -13.86
N ILE A 2 14.71 -3.95 -12.93
CA ILE A 2 14.95 -2.58 -12.46
C ILE A 2 14.83 -2.56 -10.94
N THR A 3 15.82 -1.99 -10.25
CA THR A 3 15.75 -1.67 -8.83
C THR A 3 15.82 -0.16 -8.65
N ILE A 4 14.86 0.41 -7.94
CA ILE A 4 14.84 1.82 -7.53
C ILE A 4 15.05 1.84 -6.01
N ALA A 5 16.27 2.22 -5.61
CA ALA A 5 16.75 2.14 -4.24
C ALA A 5 16.83 3.52 -3.58
N GLY A 6 15.70 4.03 -3.08
CA GLY A 6 15.64 5.34 -2.41
C GLY A 6 16.49 5.44 -1.14
N GLN A 7 16.79 4.31 -0.50
CA GLN A 7 17.64 4.25 0.71
C GLN A 7 19.08 4.66 0.47
N THR A 8 19.56 4.60 -0.78
CA THR A 8 20.93 5.01 -1.13
C THR A 8 21.06 6.51 -1.36
N ALA A 9 19.95 7.23 -1.41
CA ALA A 9 19.97 8.66 -1.60
C ALA A 9 20.55 9.39 -0.37
N PRO A 10 21.36 10.45 -0.58
CA PRO A 10 21.86 11.25 0.54
C PRO A 10 20.74 12.06 1.18
N GLY A 11 20.95 12.45 2.44
CA GLY A 11 20.10 13.39 3.15
C GLY A 11 18.76 12.84 3.60
N GLU A 12 17.67 13.40 3.12
CA GLU A 12 16.32 13.04 3.58
C GLU A 12 15.59 12.09 2.62
N GLY A 13 16.30 11.54 1.61
CA GLY A 13 15.75 10.59 0.66
C GLY A 13 15.09 11.22 -0.56
N VAL A 14 14.28 10.44 -1.27
CA VAL A 14 13.70 10.82 -2.57
C VAL A 14 12.18 10.87 -2.50
N GLN A 15 11.61 11.95 -3.05
CA GLN A 15 10.18 12.10 -3.28
C GLN A 15 9.91 12.39 -4.74
N ILE A 16 8.96 11.67 -5.33
CA ILE A 16 8.34 11.97 -6.63
C ILE A 16 7.00 12.64 -6.35
N SER A 17 6.74 13.78 -6.98
CA SER A 17 5.53 14.56 -6.72
C SER A 17 5.04 15.30 -7.95
N GLY A 18 3.76 15.70 -7.90
CA GLY A 18 3.09 16.49 -8.93
C GLY A 18 2.25 15.66 -9.89
N GLU A 19 2.68 14.46 -10.22
CA GLU A 19 2.00 13.53 -11.12
C GLU A 19 2.10 12.09 -10.61
N SER A 20 1.36 11.18 -11.25
CA SER A 20 1.41 9.75 -11.00
C SER A 20 2.73 9.14 -11.45
N PHE A 21 3.30 8.25 -10.66
CA PHE A 21 4.41 7.41 -11.09
C PHE A 21 3.90 6.02 -11.46
N GLN A 22 4.16 5.58 -12.68
CA GLN A 22 3.60 4.34 -13.21
C GLN A 22 4.66 3.31 -13.58
N VAL A 23 4.39 2.05 -13.18
CA VAL A 23 5.16 0.87 -13.56
C VAL A 23 4.35 0.05 -14.55
N ASN A 24 4.82 -0.02 -15.80
CA ASN A 24 4.15 -0.72 -16.90
C ASN A 24 5.06 -1.81 -17.51
N THR A 25 5.81 -2.50 -16.67
CA THR A 25 6.79 -3.52 -17.05
C THR A 25 6.78 -4.68 -16.04
N HIS A 26 7.86 -5.44 -15.95
CA HIS A 26 8.02 -6.57 -15.04
C HIS A 26 9.40 -6.56 -14.39
N ASP A 27 9.57 -7.39 -13.36
CA ASP A 27 10.85 -7.54 -12.62
C ASP A 27 11.33 -6.21 -12.06
N VAL A 28 10.49 -5.59 -11.20
CA VAL A 28 10.74 -4.27 -10.62
C VAL A 28 10.76 -4.36 -9.10
N ILE A 29 11.80 -3.81 -8.50
CA ILE A 29 11.93 -3.61 -7.05
C ILE A 29 11.97 -2.11 -6.79
N VAL A 30 11.12 -1.61 -5.88
CA VAL A 30 11.11 -0.21 -5.45
C VAL A 30 11.16 -0.16 -3.93
N ARG A 31 12.17 0.53 -3.39
CA ARG A 31 12.38 0.63 -1.95
C ARG A 31 12.63 2.05 -1.49
N HIS A 32 12.09 2.39 -0.31
CA HIS A 32 12.28 3.66 0.39
C HIS A 32 12.02 4.92 -0.45
N MET A 33 11.10 4.84 -1.39
CA MET A 33 10.65 5.96 -2.21
C MET A 33 9.37 6.57 -1.66
N ARG A 34 9.17 7.87 -1.88
CA ARG A 34 7.93 8.58 -1.57
C ARG A 34 7.24 9.01 -2.84
N PHE A 35 6.00 8.58 -3.01
CA PHE A 35 5.16 8.92 -4.15
C PHE A 35 4.00 9.78 -3.64
N ARG A 36 4.04 11.07 -3.92
CA ARG A 36 3.08 12.07 -3.45
C ARG A 36 2.58 12.90 -4.60
N ARG A 37 1.53 12.39 -5.26
CA ARG A 37 0.98 13.07 -6.41
C ARG A 37 0.57 14.51 -6.09
N GLY A 38 -0.24 14.68 -5.07
CA GLY A 38 -0.72 15.98 -4.64
C GLY A 38 -1.76 16.57 -5.58
N ASN A 39 -2.08 17.86 -5.33
CA ASN A 39 -3.14 18.58 -6.03
C ASN A 39 -2.62 19.63 -7.03
N THR A 40 -1.45 19.42 -7.60
CA THR A 40 -0.88 20.32 -8.62
C THR A 40 -1.79 20.37 -9.85
N HIS A 41 -2.28 19.21 -10.28
CA HIS A 41 -3.24 19.06 -11.38
C HIS A 41 -4.44 18.24 -10.92
N VAL A 42 -5.56 18.89 -10.62
CA VAL A 42 -6.79 18.25 -10.09
C VAL A 42 -7.85 17.99 -11.13
N TRP A 43 -7.58 18.24 -12.40
CA TRP A 43 -8.55 18.13 -13.49
C TRP A 43 -8.77 16.68 -13.96
N TYR A 44 -7.96 15.73 -13.51
CA TYR A 44 -8.19 14.30 -13.73
C TYR A 44 -7.77 13.49 -12.49
N ARG A 45 -8.38 12.34 -12.33
CA ARG A 45 -8.10 11.42 -11.23
C ARG A 45 -6.99 10.45 -11.62
N GLU A 46 -5.99 10.33 -10.76
CA GLU A 46 -4.93 9.34 -10.89
C GLU A 46 -4.39 8.95 -9.53
N ASP A 47 -3.81 7.76 -9.49
CA ASP A 47 -3.11 7.23 -8.34
C ASP A 47 -1.79 7.98 -8.10
N SER A 48 -1.29 7.94 -6.87
CA SER A 48 0.08 8.43 -6.62
C SER A 48 1.11 7.50 -7.20
N PHE A 49 0.90 6.19 -7.05
CA PHE A 49 1.81 5.15 -7.49
C PHE A 49 1.02 3.94 -8.01
N GLY A 50 1.33 3.49 -9.19
CA GLY A 50 0.60 2.37 -9.75
C GLY A 50 1.06 1.98 -11.14
N GLY A 51 0.12 1.50 -11.95
CA GLY A 51 0.37 1.12 -13.32
C GLY A 51 -0.26 -0.21 -13.72
N ASN A 52 0.19 -0.69 -14.88
CA ASN A 52 -0.26 -1.97 -15.44
C ASN A 52 0.92 -2.94 -15.60
N PRO A 53 1.59 -3.34 -14.51
CA PRO A 53 2.73 -4.23 -14.59
C PRO A 53 2.31 -5.65 -14.98
N VAL A 54 3.23 -6.36 -15.63
CA VAL A 54 3.03 -7.77 -15.99
C VAL A 54 3.20 -8.66 -14.76
N GLY A 55 4.29 -8.48 -14.00
CA GLY A 55 4.54 -9.27 -12.80
C GLY A 55 5.92 -9.11 -12.22
N ASN A 56 6.18 -9.87 -11.14
CA ASN A 56 7.41 -9.84 -10.36
C ASN A 56 7.68 -8.42 -9.83
N ILE A 57 6.75 -7.92 -9.01
CA ILE A 57 6.80 -6.57 -8.45
C ILE A 57 7.01 -6.67 -6.94
N MET A 58 8.05 -6.00 -6.45
CA MET A 58 8.33 -5.82 -5.04
C MET A 58 8.33 -4.34 -4.69
N ILE A 59 7.42 -3.93 -3.82
CA ILE A 59 7.36 -2.59 -3.24
C ILE A 59 7.62 -2.73 -1.74
N ASP A 60 8.67 -2.09 -1.25
CA ASP A 60 9.09 -2.24 0.13
C ASP A 60 9.45 -0.89 0.76
N HIS A 61 8.94 -0.62 1.96
CA HIS A 61 9.19 0.62 2.70
C HIS A 61 8.95 1.88 1.85
N CYS A 62 7.90 1.92 1.06
CA CYS A 62 7.51 3.11 0.31
C CYS A 62 6.40 3.89 1.04
N SER A 63 6.27 5.17 0.71
CA SER A 63 5.20 6.03 1.20
C SER A 63 4.40 6.55 0.01
N CYS A 64 3.11 6.23 -0.05
CA CYS A 64 2.22 6.56 -1.15
C CYS A 64 1.04 7.37 -0.61
N GLU A 65 1.02 8.66 -0.89
CA GLU A 65 0.02 9.59 -0.38
C GLU A 65 -0.48 10.53 -1.46
N TRP A 66 -1.61 11.15 -1.15
CA TRP A 66 -2.16 12.27 -1.90
C TRP A 66 -2.57 11.94 -3.34
N GLY A 67 -2.97 10.69 -3.59
CA GLY A 67 -3.63 10.31 -4.83
C GLY A 67 -4.97 11.02 -4.99
N LEU A 68 -5.39 11.26 -6.22
CA LEU A 68 -6.72 11.80 -6.55
C LEU A 68 -7.71 10.69 -6.90
N ASP A 69 -7.25 9.47 -7.05
CA ASP A 69 -8.00 8.22 -7.10
C ASP A 69 -7.55 7.33 -5.95
N GLU A 70 -6.65 6.41 -6.17
CA GLU A 70 -5.97 5.65 -5.12
C GLU A 70 -4.57 6.20 -4.81
N ASN A 71 -4.02 5.80 -3.68
CA ASN A 71 -2.61 6.07 -3.40
C ASN A 71 -1.70 5.06 -4.11
N ILE A 72 -2.14 3.78 -4.19
CA ILE A 72 -1.34 2.72 -4.81
C ILE A 72 -2.24 1.67 -5.49
N SER A 73 -1.97 1.37 -6.77
CA SER A 73 -2.77 0.40 -7.54
C SER A 73 -1.92 -0.49 -8.44
N PHE A 74 -1.89 -1.79 -8.07
CA PHE A 74 -1.23 -2.84 -8.84
C PHE A 74 -2.10 -4.09 -8.83
N TYR A 75 -2.75 -4.44 -9.96
CA TYR A 75 -3.64 -5.61 -9.96
C TYR A 75 -3.90 -6.25 -11.32
N ARG A 76 -3.61 -5.59 -12.42
CA ARG A 76 -3.81 -6.12 -13.78
C ARG A 76 -3.06 -5.30 -14.81
N HIS A 77 -2.79 -5.89 -15.96
CA HIS A 77 -2.17 -5.21 -17.09
C HIS A 77 -2.95 -5.39 -18.39
N MET A 78 -2.64 -4.56 -19.38
CA MET A 78 -3.19 -4.65 -20.73
C MET A 78 -2.22 -5.44 -21.60
N PHE A 79 -2.65 -6.57 -22.12
CA PHE A 79 -1.84 -7.46 -22.94
C PHE A 79 -2.34 -7.53 -24.38
N ASP A 80 -1.41 -7.39 -25.33
CA ASP A 80 -1.65 -7.51 -26.76
C ASP A 80 -1.21 -8.90 -27.23
N LEU A 81 -2.16 -9.69 -27.67
CA LEU A 81 -1.90 -11.03 -28.21
C LEU A 81 -1.45 -11.02 -29.67
N HIS A 82 -1.42 -9.85 -30.30
CA HIS A 82 -1.14 -9.69 -31.74
C HIS A 82 -2.07 -10.52 -32.64
N ASP A 83 -3.31 -10.79 -32.17
CA ASP A 83 -4.34 -11.55 -32.88
C ASP A 83 -5.33 -10.66 -33.66
N GLY A 84 -5.03 -9.40 -33.81
CA GLY A 84 -5.86 -8.38 -34.47
C GLY A 84 -7.06 -7.93 -33.62
N LYS A 85 -7.19 -8.37 -32.37
CA LYS A 85 -8.24 -7.97 -31.44
C LYS A 85 -7.73 -6.90 -30.46
N PRO A 86 -8.63 -6.17 -29.79
CA PRO A 86 -8.24 -5.24 -28.75
C PRO A 86 -7.44 -5.93 -27.63
N LYS A 87 -6.50 -5.17 -27.02
CA LYS A 87 -5.77 -5.59 -25.83
C LYS A 87 -6.71 -6.09 -24.76
N ARG A 88 -6.31 -7.13 -24.04
CA ARG A 88 -7.08 -7.73 -22.95
C ARG A 88 -6.47 -7.40 -21.60
N LYS A 89 -7.32 -7.24 -20.60
CA LYS A 89 -6.89 -7.15 -19.21
C LYS A 89 -6.60 -8.54 -18.67
N VAL A 90 -5.40 -8.76 -18.20
CA VAL A 90 -4.96 -10.00 -17.54
C VAL A 90 -4.40 -9.67 -16.14
N PRO A 91 -4.41 -10.61 -15.19
CA PRO A 91 -3.88 -10.34 -13.86
C PRO A 91 -2.38 -10.03 -13.90
N THR A 92 -1.93 -9.16 -13.00
CA THR A 92 -0.51 -9.06 -12.66
C THR A 92 -0.14 -10.29 -11.82
N VAL A 93 1.05 -10.82 -11.98
CA VAL A 93 1.51 -12.01 -11.24
C VAL A 93 2.65 -11.67 -10.28
N ASN A 94 2.74 -12.37 -9.15
CA ASN A 94 3.82 -12.22 -8.17
C ASN A 94 4.01 -10.75 -7.72
N VAL A 95 3.01 -10.21 -7.03
CA VAL A 95 3.08 -8.86 -6.46
C VAL A 95 3.31 -8.96 -4.96
N THR A 96 4.33 -8.31 -4.46
CA THR A 96 4.52 -8.10 -3.02
C THR A 96 4.58 -6.61 -2.71
N ILE A 97 3.73 -6.15 -1.79
CA ILE A 97 3.80 -4.81 -1.21
C ILE A 97 3.93 -4.98 0.30
N GLN A 98 5.02 -4.49 0.86
CA GLN A 98 5.28 -4.65 2.29
C GLN A 98 5.82 -3.37 2.92
N ASN A 99 5.63 -3.23 4.23
CA ASN A 99 6.13 -2.11 5.04
C ASN A 99 5.83 -0.73 4.43
N THR A 100 4.74 -0.59 3.68
CA THR A 100 4.42 0.57 2.85
C THR A 100 3.22 1.34 3.41
N ILE A 101 3.27 2.66 3.34
CA ILE A 101 2.15 3.54 3.69
C ILE A 101 1.29 3.79 2.45
N SER A 102 -0.04 3.64 2.60
CA SER A 102 -1.07 4.15 1.69
C SER A 102 -2.00 5.06 2.51
N ALA A 103 -1.77 6.36 2.49
CA ALA A 103 -2.50 7.25 3.37
C ALA A 103 -2.91 8.57 2.73
N LYS A 104 -3.92 9.22 3.32
CA LYS A 104 -4.27 10.61 2.97
C LYS A 104 -4.56 10.82 1.48
N ALA A 105 -5.23 9.89 0.82
CA ALA A 105 -5.78 10.14 -0.51
C ALA A 105 -6.68 11.39 -0.49
N LEU A 106 -6.66 12.18 -1.55
CA LEU A 106 -7.35 13.46 -1.59
C LEU A 106 -8.83 13.28 -1.95
N ASP A 107 -9.73 13.67 -1.05
CA ASP A 107 -11.18 13.57 -1.24
C ASP A 107 -11.76 14.67 -2.16
N THR A 108 -10.94 15.19 -3.04
CA THR A 108 -11.28 16.23 -4.01
C THR A 108 -12.45 15.83 -4.91
N TRP A 109 -12.50 14.54 -5.27
CA TRP A 109 -13.49 13.97 -6.17
C TRP A 109 -14.48 13.01 -5.49
N ASN A 110 -14.60 13.02 -4.17
CA ASN A 110 -15.30 11.96 -3.44
C ASN A 110 -14.64 10.58 -3.61
N HIS A 111 -13.32 10.56 -3.80
CA HIS A 111 -12.57 9.39 -4.24
C HIS A 111 -11.23 9.27 -3.51
N ALA A 112 -11.21 9.60 -2.22
CA ALA A 112 -10.04 9.43 -1.35
C ALA A 112 -9.85 7.94 -1.02
N PHE A 113 -9.33 7.16 -1.94
CA PHE A 113 -9.21 5.72 -1.79
C PHE A 113 -7.77 5.27 -1.54
N GLY A 114 -7.63 4.20 -0.77
CA GLY A 114 -6.32 3.67 -0.42
C GLY A 114 -5.65 2.97 -1.59
N SER A 115 -6.24 1.86 -2.04
CA SER A 115 -5.56 1.01 -3.03
C SER A 115 -6.53 0.11 -3.78
N THR A 116 -6.24 -0.16 -5.05
CA THR A 116 -6.75 -1.33 -5.76
C THR A 116 -5.56 -2.23 -6.09
N ILE A 117 -5.46 -3.36 -5.39
CA ILE A 117 -4.31 -4.27 -5.44
C ILE A 117 -4.76 -5.73 -5.55
N GLY A 118 -3.91 -6.58 -6.07
CA GLY A 118 -4.18 -8.00 -6.23
C GLY A 118 -3.38 -8.61 -7.37
N GLY A 119 -3.75 -9.81 -7.76
CA GLY A 119 -3.11 -10.57 -8.83
C GLY A 119 -2.91 -12.03 -8.45
N GLU A 120 -2.38 -12.81 -9.37
CA GLU A 120 -1.95 -14.18 -9.09
C GLU A 120 -0.75 -14.17 -8.13
N ASN A 121 -0.83 -14.91 -7.03
CA ASN A 121 0.23 -14.99 -6.02
C ASN A 121 0.61 -13.61 -5.44
N SER A 122 -0.35 -12.89 -4.88
CA SER A 122 -0.12 -11.56 -4.32
C SER A 122 -0.02 -11.57 -2.79
N THR A 123 0.91 -10.79 -2.25
CA THR A 123 1.16 -10.66 -0.81
C THR A 123 1.27 -9.20 -0.40
N PHE A 124 0.47 -8.82 0.58
CA PHE A 124 0.40 -7.48 1.14
C PHE A 124 0.57 -7.59 2.65
N MET A 125 1.74 -7.19 3.17
CA MET A 125 2.08 -7.45 4.56
C MET A 125 2.74 -6.26 5.24
N ARG A 126 2.39 -6.05 6.53
CA ARG A 126 3.00 -5.01 7.37
C ARG A 126 2.86 -3.60 6.80
N ASN A 127 1.76 -3.34 6.09
CA ASN A 127 1.47 -2.04 5.52
C ASN A 127 0.53 -1.23 6.42
N LEU A 128 0.46 0.05 6.17
CA LEU A 128 -0.47 0.97 6.81
C LEU A 128 -1.41 1.57 5.76
N TRP A 129 -2.72 1.35 5.93
CA TRP A 129 -3.76 2.13 5.27
C TRP A 129 -4.36 3.09 6.29
N ALA A 130 -4.21 4.40 6.06
CA ALA A 130 -4.69 5.41 7.00
C ALA A 130 -5.39 6.56 6.31
N ASP A 131 -6.53 6.98 6.89
CA ASP A 131 -7.24 8.18 6.45
C ASP A 131 -7.64 8.17 4.97
N ASN A 132 -8.09 7.02 4.51
CA ASN A 132 -8.71 6.87 3.21
C ASN A 132 -10.19 6.51 3.41
N THR A 133 -11.08 7.07 2.60
CA THR A 133 -12.53 6.86 2.77
C THR A 133 -12.94 5.41 2.52
N GLY A 134 -12.21 4.70 1.68
CA GLY A 134 -12.45 3.29 1.34
C GLY A 134 -11.33 2.68 0.52
N ARG A 135 -11.53 1.45 0.05
CA ARG A 135 -10.50 0.67 -0.65
C ARG A 135 -9.22 0.53 0.18
N ASN A 136 -9.35 -0.05 1.37
CA ASN A 136 -8.25 -0.28 2.30
C ASN A 136 -7.95 -1.79 2.51
N PRO A 137 -7.58 -2.53 1.42
CA PRO A 137 -7.63 -2.20 -0.01
C PRO A 137 -8.91 -2.67 -0.73
N SER A 138 -9.08 -2.34 -2.02
CA SER A 138 -9.92 -3.12 -2.93
C SER A 138 -9.12 -4.28 -3.53
N ILE A 139 -9.71 -5.47 -3.53
CA ILE A 139 -9.14 -6.66 -4.16
C ILE A 139 -9.47 -6.64 -5.65
N GLY A 140 -8.46 -6.44 -6.49
CA GLY A 140 -8.65 -6.07 -7.89
C GLY A 140 -8.88 -7.22 -8.85
N TRP A 141 -8.34 -8.41 -8.59
CA TRP A 141 -8.43 -9.57 -9.47
C TRP A 141 -8.34 -10.88 -8.68
N GLY A 142 -8.70 -11.98 -9.30
CA GLY A 142 -8.65 -13.32 -8.71
C GLY A 142 -7.24 -13.80 -8.35
N GLY A 143 -7.14 -15.04 -7.88
CA GLY A 143 -5.91 -15.65 -7.40
C GLY A 143 -5.74 -15.59 -5.90
N VAL A 144 -4.54 -15.89 -5.40
CA VAL A 144 -4.25 -15.89 -3.97
C VAL A 144 -3.87 -14.49 -3.51
N PHE A 145 -4.63 -13.97 -2.54
CA PHE A 145 -4.48 -12.66 -1.96
C PHE A 145 -4.13 -12.79 -0.46
N ASN A 146 -2.87 -12.60 -0.12
CA ASN A 146 -2.40 -12.66 1.26
C ASN A 146 -2.37 -11.25 1.86
N PHE A 147 -3.12 -11.03 2.93
CA PHE A 147 -3.23 -9.76 3.65
C PHE A 147 -2.87 -10.00 5.12
N VAL A 148 -1.61 -9.72 5.49
CA VAL A 148 -1.00 -10.22 6.72
C VAL A 148 -0.36 -9.08 7.53
N ASN A 149 -0.69 -8.98 8.81
CA ASN A 149 -0.11 -8.00 9.74
C ASN A 149 -0.17 -6.54 9.25
N ASN A 150 -1.24 -6.14 8.59
CA ASN A 150 -1.44 -4.76 8.17
C ASN A 150 -2.20 -3.95 9.23
N ILE A 151 -2.09 -2.64 9.17
CA ILE A 151 -2.89 -1.70 9.97
C ILE A 151 -3.86 -0.95 9.05
N ILE A 152 -5.12 -0.90 9.45
CA ILE A 152 -6.16 -0.11 8.78
C ILE A 152 -6.73 0.89 9.79
N TYR A 153 -6.63 2.18 9.47
CA TYR A 153 -7.04 3.26 10.36
C TYR A 153 -8.00 4.23 9.69
N ASN A 154 -9.02 4.66 10.43
CA ASN A 154 -9.92 5.78 10.11
C ASN A 154 -10.59 5.68 8.71
N TRP A 155 -11.12 4.50 8.38
CA TRP A 155 -11.94 4.33 7.17
C TRP A 155 -13.34 4.91 7.34
N VAL A 156 -13.98 5.35 6.24
CA VAL A 156 -15.32 5.94 6.28
C VAL A 156 -16.39 4.95 5.87
N HIS A 157 -16.18 4.21 4.77
CA HIS A 157 -17.21 3.29 4.28
C HIS A 157 -16.70 1.91 3.91
N ARG A 158 -15.38 1.73 3.70
CA ARG A 158 -14.80 0.43 3.32
C ARG A 158 -13.42 0.23 3.93
N THR A 159 -13.21 -0.94 4.48
CA THR A 159 -11.92 -1.58 4.70
C THR A 159 -11.52 -2.34 3.42
N ALA A 160 -11.10 -3.61 3.52
CA ALA A 160 -10.96 -4.44 2.33
C ALA A 160 -12.32 -4.67 1.67
N ASP A 161 -12.37 -4.59 0.34
CA ASP A 161 -13.56 -4.89 -0.43
C ASP A 161 -13.22 -5.56 -1.77
N GLY A 162 -14.24 -6.03 -2.49
CA GLY A 162 -14.03 -6.73 -3.75
C GLY A 162 -13.79 -8.22 -3.56
N GLY A 163 -12.86 -8.75 -4.35
CA GLY A 163 -12.71 -10.20 -4.49
C GLY A 163 -13.89 -10.82 -5.25
N GLU A 164 -13.61 -11.67 -6.20
CA GLU A 164 -14.62 -12.40 -6.96
C GLU A 164 -14.48 -13.91 -6.70
N TYR A 165 -15.35 -14.71 -7.27
CA TYR A 165 -15.42 -16.14 -7.04
C TYR A 165 -14.08 -16.90 -7.21
N SER A 166 -13.16 -16.39 -8.02
CA SER A 166 -11.84 -17.00 -8.22
C SER A 166 -10.80 -16.54 -7.18
N THR A 167 -11.14 -15.61 -6.30
CA THR A 167 -10.23 -15.09 -5.30
C THR A 167 -10.19 -15.99 -4.08
N MET A 168 -8.98 -16.28 -3.59
CA MET A 168 -8.69 -16.96 -2.35
C MET A 168 -7.91 -16.02 -1.44
N SER A 169 -8.54 -15.54 -0.38
CA SER A 169 -7.97 -14.49 0.47
C SER A 169 -7.59 -15.01 1.85
N ASN A 170 -6.39 -14.69 2.30
CA ASN A 170 -5.92 -14.87 3.67
C ASN A 170 -5.89 -13.51 4.39
N PHE A 171 -6.73 -13.30 5.40
CA PHE A 171 -6.69 -12.15 6.30
C PHE A 171 -6.14 -12.60 7.65
N ILE A 172 -4.87 -12.34 7.93
CA ILE A 172 -4.18 -12.90 9.09
C ILE A 172 -3.54 -11.79 9.93
N ASN A 173 -3.88 -11.76 11.22
CA ASN A 173 -3.26 -10.92 12.23
C ASN A 173 -3.18 -9.42 11.87
N ASN A 174 -4.17 -8.90 11.13
CA ASN A 174 -4.26 -7.47 10.83
C ASN A 174 -4.88 -6.71 12.00
N TYR A 175 -4.57 -5.42 12.09
CA TYR A 175 -5.08 -4.53 13.13
C TYR A 175 -5.97 -3.44 12.51
N TYR A 176 -7.24 -3.42 12.90
CA TYR A 176 -8.25 -2.46 12.47
C TYR A 176 -8.55 -1.48 13.59
N LYS A 177 -8.17 -0.22 13.40
CA LYS A 177 -8.40 0.86 14.37
C LYS A 177 -9.43 1.85 13.83
N PRO A 178 -10.68 1.81 14.28
CA PRO A 178 -11.67 2.83 13.95
C PRO A 178 -11.18 4.22 14.37
N GLY A 179 -11.28 5.18 13.47
CA GLY A 179 -10.85 6.55 13.70
C GLY A 179 -12.01 7.53 13.85
N PRO A 180 -11.72 8.84 13.89
CA PRO A 180 -12.73 9.87 14.11
C PRO A 180 -13.87 9.91 13.08
N LEU A 181 -13.60 9.51 11.85
CA LEU A 181 -14.57 9.48 10.74
C LEU A 181 -15.14 8.09 10.45
N THR A 182 -14.64 7.07 11.12
CA THR A 182 -15.25 5.74 11.02
C THR A 182 -16.66 5.78 11.64
N PRO A 183 -17.72 5.35 10.91
CA PRO A 183 -19.09 5.36 11.42
C PRO A 183 -19.20 4.61 12.74
N LYS A 184 -19.88 5.18 13.72
CA LYS A 184 -20.19 4.55 15.01
C LYS A 184 -21.53 3.84 14.92
N ASP A 185 -21.72 2.83 15.75
CA ASP A 185 -22.99 2.08 15.86
C ASP A 185 -23.50 1.52 14.51
N ASN A 186 -22.55 1.12 13.66
CA ASN A 186 -22.80 0.62 12.31
C ASN A 186 -21.87 -0.56 12.03
N PRO A 187 -22.31 -1.62 11.32
CA PRO A 187 -21.46 -2.74 10.92
C PRO A 187 -20.16 -2.34 10.21
N ILE A 188 -20.10 -1.17 9.59
CA ILE A 188 -18.88 -0.63 8.99
C ILE A 188 -17.78 -0.42 10.04
N SER A 189 -18.11 -0.11 11.29
CA SER A 189 -17.13 0.16 12.36
C SER A 189 -16.28 -1.04 12.75
N TYR A 190 -16.76 -2.25 12.50
CA TYR A 190 -16.05 -3.50 12.81
C TYR A 190 -15.81 -4.39 11.58
N ARG A 191 -15.88 -3.81 10.40
CA ARG A 191 -15.65 -4.52 9.13
C ARG A 191 -14.18 -4.86 8.95
N ILE A 192 -13.89 -6.14 8.70
CA ILE A 192 -12.59 -6.63 8.25
C ILE A 192 -12.56 -6.57 6.72
N ALA A 193 -13.51 -7.24 6.07
CA ALA A 193 -13.63 -7.24 4.63
C ALA A 193 -15.10 -7.30 4.19
N LYS A 194 -15.39 -6.68 3.05
CA LYS A 194 -16.68 -6.79 2.37
C LYS A 194 -16.48 -7.46 1.02
N SER A 195 -16.80 -8.74 0.94
CA SER A 195 -16.75 -9.47 -0.32
C SER A 195 -17.85 -9.04 -1.28
N GLU A 196 -17.55 -9.03 -2.58
CA GLU A 196 -18.48 -8.68 -3.63
C GLU A 196 -18.67 -9.85 -4.61
N SER A 197 -19.92 -10.12 -4.99
CA SER A 197 -20.24 -11.03 -6.06
C SER A 197 -20.36 -10.26 -7.37
N ARG A 198 -19.43 -10.50 -8.30
CA ARG A 198 -19.39 -9.76 -9.58
C ARG A 198 -19.84 -10.54 -10.80
N SER A 199 -20.08 -11.85 -10.67
CA SER A 199 -20.23 -12.73 -11.84
C SER A 199 -21.64 -13.24 -12.08
N ASN A 200 -22.66 -12.47 -11.80
CA ASN A 200 -24.08 -12.81 -12.00
C ASN A 200 -24.45 -13.26 -13.42
N LYS A 201 -23.51 -13.19 -14.37
CA LYS A 201 -23.75 -13.59 -15.77
C LYS A 201 -23.29 -15.02 -16.08
N LEU A 202 -22.49 -15.63 -15.20
CA LEU A 202 -21.95 -16.98 -15.44
C LEU A 202 -22.69 -18.06 -14.65
N PHE A 203 -23.38 -17.66 -13.57
CA PHE A 203 -24.04 -18.58 -12.65
C PHE A 203 -25.33 -17.97 -12.13
N ASP A 204 -26.33 -18.78 -11.88
CA ASP A 204 -27.65 -18.38 -11.39
C ASP A 204 -27.67 -18.03 -9.89
N TYR A 205 -26.52 -18.04 -9.22
CA TYR A 205 -26.37 -17.74 -7.80
C TYR A 205 -25.20 -16.81 -7.54
N PRO A 206 -25.25 -16.05 -6.42
CA PRO A 206 -24.17 -15.15 -6.03
C PRO A 206 -22.85 -15.89 -5.84
N GLN A 207 -21.77 -15.38 -6.40
CA GLN A 207 -20.45 -15.96 -6.28
C GLN A 207 -19.48 -15.03 -5.61
N TYR A 208 -18.99 -15.45 -4.47
CA TYR A 208 -18.01 -14.76 -3.66
C TYR A 208 -16.68 -15.51 -3.66
N GLY A 209 -15.58 -14.81 -3.47
CA GLY A 209 -14.29 -15.44 -3.23
C GLY A 209 -14.27 -16.20 -1.90
N ARG A 210 -13.34 -17.14 -1.77
CA ARG A 210 -13.11 -17.86 -0.53
C ARG A 210 -12.19 -17.07 0.39
N ILE A 211 -12.47 -17.12 1.70
CA ILE A 211 -11.77 -16.31 2.70
C ILE A 211 -11.36 -17.19 3.88
N TYR A 212 -10.09 -17.13 4.24
CA TYR A 212 -9.58 -17.48 5.54
C TYR A 212 -9.34 -16.20 6.34
N ALA A 213 -9.90 -16.09 7.53
CA ALA A 213 -9.74 -14.91 8.38
C ALA A 213 -9.52 -15.35 9.84
N ALA A 214 -8.35 -15.04 10.38
CA ALA A 214 -7.98 -15.41 11.75
C ALA A 214 -7.00 -14.42 12.38
N GLY A 215 -7.12 -14.21 13.68
CA GLY A 215 -6.23 -13.38 14.48
C GLY A 215 -6.32 -11.87 14.19
N ASN A 216 -7.31 -11.42 13.39
CA ASN A 216 -7.46 -9.99 13.13
C ASN A 216 -8.08 -9.30 14.34
N ILE A 217 -7.45 -8.22 14.80
CA ILE A 217 -7.93 -7.40 15.92
C ILE A 217 -8.75 -6.24 15.35
N VAL A 218 -9.95 -6.05 15.86
CA VAL A 218 -10.76 -4.86 15.62
C VAL A 218 -10.87 -4.09 16.95
N GLU A 219 -10.14 -2.98 17.04
CA GLU A 219 -10.08 -2.18 18.26
C GLU A 219 -11.48 -1.73 18.70
N GLY A 220 -11.80 -1.99 19.97
CA GLY A 220 -13.12 -1.68 20.54
C GLY A 220 -14.23 -2.68 20.17
N ASN A 221 -13.94 -3.79 19.49
CA ASN A 221 -14.93 -4.84 19.20
C ASN A 221 -14.37 -6.24 19.53
N GLU A 222 -14.53 -6.65 20.78
CA GLU A 222 -14.04 -7.94 21.28
C GLU A 222 -14.71 -9.15 20.60
N ARG A 223 -15.98 -9.04 20.20
CA ARG A 223 -16.74 -10.10 19.54
C ARG A 223 -16.08 -10.47 18.20
N VAL A 224 -15.85 -9.47 17.34
CA VAL A 224 -15.20 -9.66 16.03
C VAL A 224 -13.72 -10.02 16.18
N THR A 225 -13.04 -9.50 17.19
CA THR A 225 -11.65 -9.85 17.48
C THR A 225 -11.52 -11.33 17.88
N LYS A 226 -12.47 -11.85 18.66
CA LYS A 226 -12.48 -13.25 19.09
C LYS A 226 -12.84 -14.22 17.94
N ASP A 227 -13.79 -13.83 17.11
CA ASP A 227 -14.21 -14.57 15.91
C ASP A 227 -14.41 -13.59 14.75
N ASN A 228 -13.47 -13.57 13.84
CA ASN A 228 -13.49 -12.63 12.70
C ASN A 228 -14.70 -12.86 11.78
N TRP A 229 -15.30 -14.05 11.80
CA TRP A 229 -16.50 -14.37 11.05
C TRP A 229 -17.80 -13.95 11.75
N ASP A 230 -17.74 -13.62 13.04
CA ASP A 230 -18.88 -13.06 13.75
C ASP A 230 -19.05 -11.55 13.46
N GLY A 231 -19.33 -11.23 12.20
CA GLY A 231 -19.63 -9.88 11.71
C GLY A 231 -18.48 -9.11 11.08
N GLY A 232 -17.23 -9.57 11.18
CA GLY A 232 -16.07 -8.90 10.55
C GLY A 232 -16.04 -9.11 9.03
N ILE A 233 -16.33 -10.33 8.58
CA ILE A 233 -16.52 -10.62 7.16
C ILE A 233 -17.96 -10.32 6.80
N GLN A 234 -18.16 -9.51 5.75
CA GLN A 234 -19.47 -9.01 5.33
C GLN A 234 -19.65 -9.18 3.82
N ILE A 235 -20.90 -9.11 3.36
CA ILE A 235 -21.26 -9.06 1.94
C ILE A 235 -21.94 -7.72 1.64
N ALA A 236 -22.62 -7.58 0.51
CA ALA A 236 -23.21 -6.30 0.09
C ALA A 236 -24.01 -5.60 1.20
N ASP A 237 -23.93 -4.27 1.26
CA ASP A 237 -24.51 -3.46 2.35
C ASP A 237 -26.00 -3.70 2.60
N LYS A 238 -26.76 -4.03 1.56
CA LYS A 238 -28.20 -4.37 1.67
C LYS A 238 -28.48 -5.61 2.53
N ASP A 239 -27.49 -6.47 2.70
CA ASP A 239 -27.63 -7.75 3.40
C ASP A 239 -27.11 -7.65 4.86
N LEU A 240 -26.49 -6.52 5.24
CA LEU A 240 -25.84 -6.32 6.55
C LEU A 240 -26.75 -6.55 7.76
N PRO A 241 -28.02 -6.13 7.77
CA PRO A 241 -28.88 -6.33 8.95
C PRO A 241 -29.05 -7.80 9.34
N ASN A 242 -28.98 -8.71 8.38
CA ASN A 242 -29.24 -10.13 8.55
C ASN A 242 -27.95 -10.99 8.55
N GLY A 243 -26.78 -10.36 8.37
CA GLY A 243 -25.53 -11.06 8.23
C GLY A 243 -25.38 -11.82 6.91
N ILE A 244 -24.39 -12.73 6.85
CA ILE A 244 -24.19 -13.62 5.70
C ILE A 244 -25.10 -14.84 5.89
N PRO A 245 -25.95 -15.22 4.92
CA PRO A 245 -26.71 -16.47 4.96
C PRO A 245 -25.78 -17.68 5.14
N ASP A 246 -26.21 -18.69 5.90
CA ASP A 246 -25.36 -19.82 6.28
C ASP A 246 -24.84 -20.61 5.07
N ASP A 247 -25.65 -20.78 4.04
CA ASP A 247 -25.27 -21.44 2.79
C ASP A 247 -24.22 -20.64 2.01
N VAL A 248 -24.32 -19.31 1.99
CA VAL A 248 -23.32 -18.42 1.39
C VAL A 248 -22.04 -18.43 2.23
N LYS A 249 -22.15 -18.38 3.57
CA LYS A 249 -21.01 -18.47 4.47
C LYS A 249 -20.23 -19.76 4.28
N ALA A 250 -20.91 -20.88 4.13
CA ALA A 250 -20.28 -22.19 3.90
C ALA A 250 -19.48 -22.25 2.58
N LEU A 251 -19.87 -21.48 1.57
CA LEU A 251 -19.12 -21.38 0.31
C LEU A 251 -17.89 -20.45 0.43
N MET A 252 -17.99 -19.42 1.24
CA MET A 252 -16.94 -18.39 1.40
C MET A 252 -15.87 -18.79 2.41
N HIS A 253 -16.27 -19.44 3.51
CA HIS A 253 -15.42 -19.73 4.63
C HIS A 253 -14.38 -20.80 4.32
N SER A 254 -13.14 -20.59 4.74
CA SER A 254 -12.09 -21.60 4.75
C SER A 254 -11.59 -21.76 6.18
N ASP A 255 -11.54 -23.01 6.66
CA ASP A 255 -11.02 -23.34 8.01
C ASP A 255 -9.49 -23.26 8.06
N GLU A 256 -8.84 -23.38 6.92
CA GLU A 256 -7.38 -23.37 6.79
C GLU A 256 -6.91 -22.28 5.84
N PRO A 257 -5.73 -21.71 6.06
CA PRO A 257 -5.17 -20.71 5.15
C PRO A 257 -4.87 -21.33 3.77
N PHE A 258 -5.07 -20.53 2.73
CA PHE A 258 -4.62 -20.88 1.39
C PHE A 258 -3.10 -20.82 1.33
N THR A 259 -2.52 -21.63 0.44
CA THR A 259 -1.06 -21.66 0.25
C THR A 259 -0.50 -20.27 0.00
N MET A 260 0.50 -19.89 0.78
CA MET A 260 1.15 -18.59 0.71
C MET A 260 2.68 -18.77 0.73
N PRO A 261 3.46 -17.77 0.25
CA PRO A 261 4.91 -17.78 0.39
C PRO A 261 5.32 -17.86 1.87
N HIS A 262 6.51 -18.40 2.11
CA HIS A 262 7.11 -18.33 3.44
C HIS A 262 7.33 -16.87 3.84
N MET A 263 6.83 -16.49 5.02
CA MET A 263 6.96 -15.16 5.59
C MET A 263 6.90 -15.21 7.11
N THR A 264 7.52 -14.24 7.78
CA THR A 264 7.36 -14.06 9.22
C THR A 264 6.01 -13.43 9.53
N ILE A 265 5.14 -14.15 10.22
CA ILE A 265 3.84 -13.64 10.71
C ILE A 265 4.02 -13.20 12.15
N ILE A 266 3.77 -11.92 12.43
CA ILE A 266 3.87 -11.36 13.78
C ILE A 266 2.62 -11.72 14.58
N PRO A 267 2.71 -11.98 15.89
CA PRO A 267 1.54 -12.08 16.75
C PRO A 267 0.62 -10.86 16.63
N SER A 268 -0.68 -11.09 16.68
CA SER A 268 -1.70 -10.04 16.44
C SER A 268 -1.52 -8.82 17.33
N GLU A 269 -1.24 -9.05 18.60
CA GLU A 269 -1.04 -8.03 19.64
C GLU A 269 0.21 -7.18 19.42
N GLU A 270 1.18 -7.67 18.67
CA GLU A 270 2.42 -6.94 18.35
C GLU A 270 2.32 -6.17 17.03
N THR A 271 1.32 -6.48 16.19
CA THR A 271 1.18 -5.92 14.84
C THR A 271 1.18 -4.40 14.86
N PHE A 272 0.37 -3.79 15.74
CA PHE A 272 0.22 -2.34 15.77
C PHE A 272 1.55 -1.62 16.01
N ASP A 273 2.27 -1.97 17.05
CA ASP A 273 3.50 -1.28 17.42
C ASP A 273 4.65 -1.57 16.45
N LYS A 274 4.83 -2.84 16.06
CA LYS A 274 5.92 -3.23 15.15
C LYS A 274 5.75 -2.62 13.75
N VAL A 275 4.53 -2.62 13.22
CA VAL A 275 4.28 -2.04 11.89
C VAL A 275 4.44 -0.53 11.92
N LEU A 276 3.87 0.20 12.90
CA LEU A 276 4.03 1.66 12.98
C LEU A 276 5.49 2.08 13.15
N ALA A 277 6.30 1.28 13.83
CA ALA A 277 7.72 1.58 13.98
C ALA A 277 8.47 1.56 12.64
N ASN A 278 8.08 0.67 11.72
CA ASN A 278 8.86 0.36 10.53
C ASN A 278 8.27 0.84 9.20
N VAL A 279 6.95 1.08 9.14
CA VAL A 279 6.24 1.37 7.89
C VAL A 279 6.66 2.67 7.21
N GLY A 280 6.62 2.69 5.87
CA GLY A 280 6.94 3.85 5.04
C GLY A 280 8.41 3.96 4.67
N ALA A 281 8.78 5.03 3.99
CA ALA A 281 10.15 5.32 3.61
C ALA A 281 10.97 5.76 4.84
N THR A 282 11.50 4.79 5.57
CA THR A 282 12.25 5.01 6.81
C THR A 282 13.73 5.32 6.59
N MET A 283 14.24 5.03 5.41
CA MET A 283 15.65 5.28 5.06
C MET A 283 15.74 6.27 3.89
N PRO A 284 16.76 7.15 3.90
CA PRO A 284 17.71 7.37 4.98
C PRO A 284 17.11 7.93 6.27
N CYS A 285 15.91 8.50 6.21
CA CYS A 285 15.14 8.90 7.40
C CYS A 285 13.64 8.99 7.08
N ARG A 286 12.79 8.82 8.08
CA ARG A 286 11.35 9.09 7.97
C ARG A 286 11.10 10.60 7.97
N ASP A 287 10.44 11.11 6.94
CA ASP A 287 10.17 12.55 6.83
C ASP A 287 9.00 13.02 7.70
N ILE A 288 8.78 14.34 7.72
CA ILE A 288 7.77 14.94 8.58
C ILE A 288 6.33 14.55 8.22
N VAL A 289 6.05 14.21 6.97
CA VAL A 289 4.70 13.79 6.53
C VAL A 289 4.39 12.41 7.10
N ASP A 290 5.30 11.45 6.91
CA ASP A 290 5.16 10.11 7.45
C ASP A 290 5.14 10.10 8.99
N GLN A 291 5.96 10.97 9.63
CA GLN A 291 5.94 11.14 11.09
C GLN A 291 4.57 11.58 11.59
N ARG A 292 3.93 12.55 10.91
CA ARG A 292 2.58 13.03 11.24
C ARG A 292 1.53 11.94 11.05
N ILE A 293 1.61 11.16 9.98
CA ILE A 293 0.69 10.05 9.72
C ILE A 293 0.82 8.97 10.81
N VAL A 294 2.03 8.55 11.11
CA VAL A 294 2.29 7.54 12.15
C VAL A 294 1.82 8.01 13.53
N GLU A 295 2.08 9.27 13.89
CA GLU A 295 1.63 9.84 15.17
C GLU A 295 0.11 9.97 15.24
N GLU A 296 -0.55 10.34 14.13
CA GLU A 296 -2.00 10.36 14.06
C GLU A 296 -2.62 8.99 14.27
N VAL A 297 -2.09 7.96 13.62
CA VAL A 297 -2.55 6.58 13.82
C VAL A 297 -2.34 6.13 15.26
N ARG A 298 -1.22 6.51 15.88
CA ARG A 298 -0.91 6.19 17.28
C ARG A 298 -1.87 6.84 18.25
N THR A 299 -2.10 8.14 18.09
CA THR A 299 -2.84 8.96 19.07
C THR A 299 -4.34 9.07 18.74
N GLY A 300 -4.76 8.84 17.51
CA GLY A 300 -6.10 9.13 17.02
C GLY A 300 -6.36 10.62 16.77
N GLN A 301 -5.31 11.45 16.75
CA GLN A 301 -5.41 12.91 16.60
C GLN A 301 -4.73 13.39 15.32
N ALA A 302 -5.55 13.89 14.39
CA ALA A 302 -5.06 14.39 13.12
C ALA A 302 -4.21 15.67 13.29
N TYR A 303 -3.04 15.68 12.63
CA TYR A 303 -2.36 16.93 12.35
C TYR A 303 -3.07 17.65 11.21
N TYR A 304 -3.39 18.92 11.40
CA TYR A 304 -3.97 19.72 10.33
C TYR A 304 -3.59 21.19 10.38
N VAL A 305 -3.56 21.80 9.19
CA VAL A 305 -3.51 23.26 9.00
C VAL A 305 -4.88 23.71 8.48
N LYS A 306 -5.45 24.73 9.12
CA LYS A 306 -6.76 25.27 8.70
C LYS A 306 -6.62 25.91 7.33
N LYS A 307 -7.11 25.21 6.30
CA LYS A 307 -7.13 25.69 4.93
C LYS A 307 -8.30 25.09 4.18
N LEU A 308 -9.14 25.94 3.62
CA LEU A 308 -10.16 25.50 2.68
C LEU A 308 -9.50 25.21 1.32
N PRO A 309 -9.95 24.17 0.60
CA PRO A 309 -9.40 23.85 -0.71
C PRO A 309 -9.63 25.01 -1.69
N LYS A 310 -8.67 25.20 -2.58
CA LYS A 310 -8.80 26.15 -3.68
C LYS A 310 -9.87 25.66 -4.66
N LYS A 311 -10.58 26.62 -5.26
CA LYS A 311 -11.50 26.34 -6.36
C LYS A 311 -10.75 25.63 -7.48
N ASN A 312 -11.33 24.53 -7.98
CA ASN A 312 -10.79 23.86 -9.16
C ASN A 312 -11.00 24.75 -10.40
N PRO A 313 -9.96 25.29 -11.03
CA PRO A 313 -10.08 26.19 -12.18
C PRO A 313 -10.46 25.46 -13.48
N TYR A 314 -10.35 24.15 -13.53
CA TYR A 314 -10.49 23.38 -14.78
C TYR A 314 -11.86 22.72 -14.96
N GLY A 315 -12.75 22.84 -13.95
CA GLY A 315 -14.06 22.19 -14.00
C GLY A 315 -13.95 20.67 -14.02
N ASP A 316 -14.95 20.03 -14.53
CA ASP A 316 -15.16 18.61 -14.41
C ASP A 316 -14.91 17.87 -15.73
N MET A 317 -13.76 17.28 -15.88
CA MET A 317 -13.45 16.42 -17.04
C MET A 317 -14.13 15.05 -17.01
N TRP A 318 -14.72 14.63 -15.88
CA TRP A 318 -15.25 13.29 -15.68
C TRP A 318 -16.77 13.23 -15.61
N GLY A 319 -17.46 14.25 -16.13
CA GLY A 319 -18.92 14.28 -16.19
C GLY A 319 -19.61 14.58 -14.85
N LEU A 320 -18.86 15.06 -13.85
CA LEU A 320 -19.48 15.73 -12.74
C LEU A 320 -20.11 17.01 -13.26
N SER A 321 -21.39 17.16 -13.16
CA SER A 321 -22.19 18.21 -13.77
C SER A 321 -21.66 19.62 -13.47
N ASP A 322 -22.10 20.62 -14.23
CA ASP A 322 -21.83 22.05 -14.05
C ASP A 322 -21.94 22.57 -12.60
N LYS A 323 -22.50 21.77 -11.72
CA LYS A 323 -22.68 22.02 -10.30
C LYS A 323 -21.39 21.95 -9.47
N SER A 324 -20.32 21.30 -9.98
CA SER A 324 -19.02 21.23 -9.30
C SER A 324 -18.13 22.45 -9.54
N LYS A 325 -18.58 23.40 -10.35
CA LYS A 325 -17.77 24.54 -10.82
C LYS A 325 -17.58 25.67 -9.80
N ASN A 326 -18.22 25.61 -8.64
CA ASN A 326 -18.05 26.61 -7.59
C ASN A 326 -17.62 25.96 -6.25
N GLU A 327 -17.08 26.74 -5.34
CA GLU A 327 -16.58 26.23 -4.05
C GLU A 327 -17.66 25.54 -3.23
N GLU A 328 -18.87 26.04 -3.24
CA GLU A 328 -20.01 25.40 -2.60
C GLU A 328 -20.40 24.11 -3.32
N GLY A 329 -20.36 24.11 -4.65
CA GLY A 329 -20.57 22.93 -5.48
C GLY A 329 -19.54 21.86 -5.25
N PHE A 330 -18.28 22.23 -5.06
CA PHE A 330 -17.19 21.33 -4.78
C PHE A 330 -17.42 20.49 -3.53
N PHE A 331 -17.91 21.09 -2.45
CA PHE A 331 -18.26 20.39 -1.21
C PHE A 331 -19.65 19.76 -1.22
N LYS A 332 -20.58 20.30 -1.99
CA LYS A 332 -21.98 19.87 -2.01
C LYS A 332 -22.19 18.40 -2.38
N TYR A 333 -21.29 17.85 -3.18
CA TYR A 333 -21.35 16.45 -3.64
C TYR A 333 -20.44 15.52 -2.87
N ARG A 334 -19.60 16.04 -1.98
CA ARG A 334 -18.80 15.20 -1.09
C ARG A 334 -19.71 14.52 -0.07
N ARG A 335 -19.40 13.26 0.24
CA ARG A 335 -20.05 12.53 1.34
C ARG A 335 -19.65 13.06 2.71
N LEU A 336 -18.46 13.67 2.80
CA LEU A 336 -17.91 14.22 4.02
C LEU A 336 -18.06 15.74 4.09
N ASP A 337 -18.14 16.25 5.31
CA ASP A 337 -18.14 17.69 5.60
C ASP A 337 -16.82 18.32 5.11
N LYS A 338 -16.86 19.62 4.78
CA LYS A 338 -15.69 20.42 4.40
C LYS A 338 -14.60 20.44 5.48
N ASP A 339 -14.97 20.20 6.73
CA ASP A 339 -14.07 20.17 7.88
C ASP A 339 -13.47 18.78 8.16
N SER A 340 -13.71 17.78 7.30
CA SER A 340 -13.19 16.41 7.44
C SER A 340 -11.66 16.35 7.61
N TYR A 341 -10.94 17.35 7.10
CA TYR A 341 -9.48 17.43 7.24
C TYR A 341 -9.01 17.54 8.70
N LYS A 342 -9.86 18.07 9.59
CA LYS A 342 -9.58 18.11 11.05
C LYS A 342 -9.57 16.71 11.69
N TYR A 343 -10.11 15.74 10.97
CA TYR A 343 -10.30 14.35 11.38
C TYR A 343 -9.59 13.35 10.47
N GLY A 344 -8.63 13.82 9.69
CA GLY A 344 -7.73 12.98 8.90
C GLY A 344 -7.99 12.95 7.39
N ILE A 345 -9.23 13.11 6.92
CA ILE A 345 -9.53 13.05 5.47
C ILE A 345 -9.41 14.44 4.84
N ILE A 346 -8.41 14.61 4.01
CA ILE A 346 -8.02 15.88 3.39
C ILE A 346 -8.50 16.00 1.93
N THR A 347 -8.51 17.23 1.43
CA THR A 347 -8.81 17.57 0.03
C THR A 347 -7.70 18.39 -0.63
N ASP A 348 -6.78 18.90 0.18
CA ASP A 348 -5.66 19.74 -0.24
C ASP A 348 -4.46 19.40 0.63
N ILE A 349 -3.30 19.17 0.00
CA ILE A 349 -2.06 18.82 0.70
C ILE A 349 -1.64 19.88 1.73
N GLU A 350 -1.99 21.13 1.49
CA GLU A 350 -1.71 22.21 2.41
C GLU A 350 -2.44 22.07 3.76
N GLN A 351 -3.49 21.27 3.81
CA GLN A 351 -4.16 20.90 5.06
C GLN A 351 -3.27 20.02 5.93
N MET A 352 -2.21 19.42 5.35
CA MET A 352 -1.14 18.71 6.05
C MET A 352 0.20 19.49 6.07
N GLY A 353 0.22 20.75 5.60
CA GLY A 353 1.43 21.57 5.56
C GLY A 353 2.17 21.56 4.22
N GLY A 354 1.59 20.94 3.17
CA GLY A 354 2.12 20.89 1.82
C GLY A 354 3.31 19.95 1.64
N PHE A 355 3.95 20.03 0.48
CA PHE A 355 5.15 19.24 0.20
C PHE A 355 6.29 19.63 1.17
N PRO A 356 6.96 18.64 1.77
CA PRO A 356 8.13 18.91 2.60
C PRO A 356 9.26 19.50 1.77
N LYS A 357 10.05 20.36 2.40
CA LYS A 357 11.25 20.93 1.78
C LYS A 357 12.47 20.18 2.30
N TYR A 358 12.98 19.27 1.51
CA TYR A 358 14.19 18.53 1.86
C TYR A 358 15.41 19.43 1.79
N LYS A 359 16.35 19.20 2.70
CA LYS A 359 17.66 19.85 2.66
C LYS A 359 18.45 19.30 1.47
N LYS A 360 19.26 20.16 0.89
CA LYS A 360 20.21 19.73 -0.13
C LYS A 360 21.43 19.09 0.56
N TYR A 361 21.83 17.95 0.06
CA TYR A 361 23.02 17.24 0.50
C TYR A 361 23.93 16.99 -0.71
N THR A 362 25.23 16.82 -0.43
CA THR A 362 26.18 16.40 -1.45
C THR A 362 25.99 14.90 -1.66
N ALA A 363 25.93 14.46 -2.91
CA ALA A 363 25.93 13.04 -3.24
C ALA A 363 27.22 12.39 -2.75
N TRP A 364 27.13 11.11 -2.42
CA TRP A 364 28.31 10.29 -2.17
C TRP A 364 29.23 10.31 -3.40
N LYS A 365 30.54 10.25 -3.16
CA LYS A 365 31.48 10.11 -4.26
C LYS A 365 31.39 8.70 -4.79
N ASP A 366 31.17 8.56 -6.05
CA ASP A 366 31.08 7.34 -6.85
C ASP A 366 31.89 7.61 -8.12
N SER A 367 33.13 7.13 -8.14
CA SER A 367 34.12 7.55 -9.16
C SER A 367 33.93 6.89 -10.51
N ASP A 368 33.37 5.69 -10.54
CA ASP A 368 33.15 4.92 -11.76
C ASP A 368 31.66 4.86 -12.19
N GLY A 369 30.76 5.34 -11.34
CA GLY A 369 29.34 5.49 -11.64
C GLY A 369 28.55 4.18 -11.62
N ASP A 370 28.96 3.22 -10.81
CA ASP A 370 28.33 1.91 -10.70
C ASP A 370 27.19 1.85 -9.66
N GLY A 371 27.04 2.92 -8.86
CA GLY A 371 25.99 3.06 -7.83
C GLY A 371 26.45 2.70 -6.42
N MET A 372 27.71 2.32 -6.23
CA MET A 372 28.32 2.11 -4.92
C MET A 372 29.21 3.31 -4.56
N PRO A 373 29.18 3.81 -3.32
CA PRO A 373 30.11 4.87 -2.91
C PRO A 373 31.56 4.38 -2.81
N ASP A 374 32.52 5.18 -3.28
CA ASP A 374 33.96 4.91 -3.17
C ASP A 374 34.38 4.42 -1.77
N GLU A 375 33.86 5.07 -0.71
CA GLU A 375 34.18 4.73 0.67
C GLU A 375 33.68 3.32 1.05
N TRP A 376 32.48 2.94 0.57
CA TRP A 376 31.93 1.62 0.82
C TRP A 376 32.73 0.55 0.08
N GLU A 377 33.10 0.79 -1.16
CA GLU A 377 33.91 -0.14 -1.96
C GLU A 377 35.27 -0.38 -1.33
N ILE A 378 35.99 0.68 -0.96
CA ILE A 378 37.29 0.57 -0.27
C ILE A 378 37.16 -0.22 1.03
N ALA A 379 36.11 0.04 1.83
CA ALA A 379 35.88 -0.67 3.10
C ALA A 379 35.59 -2.17 2.90
N ASN A 380 35.09 -2.54 1.72
CA ASN A 380 34.74 -3.91 1.37
C ASN A 380 35.78 -4.60 0.42
N GLY A 381 36.88 -3.89 0.10
CA GLY A 381 37.93 -4.42 -0.72
C GLY A 381 37.66 -4.48 -2.22
N LEU A 382 36.74 -3.62 -2.66
CA LEU A 382 36.40 -3.40 -4.06
C LEU A 382 37.17 -2.22 -4.65
N ASN A 383 37.07 -2.02 -5.96
CA ASN A 383 37.84 -1.01 -6.66
C ASN A 383 36.97 0.13 -7.15
N PRO A 384 37.01 1.34 -6.52
CA PRO A 384 36.14 2.48 -6.88
C PRO A 384 36.44 3.11 -8.26
N ASN A 385 37.18 2.43 -9.12
CA ASN A 385 37.43 2.82 -10.51
C ASN A 385 37.16 1.66 -11.49
N ASP A 386 36.42 0.64 -11.07
CA ASP A 386 36.09 -0.53 -11.90
C ASP A 386 34.59 -0.85 -11.78
N PRO A 387 33.73 -0.26 -12.64
CA PRO A 387 32.28 -0.45 -12.54
C PRO A 387 31.83 -1.89 -12.80
N SER A 388 32.74 -2.78 -13.21
CA SER A 388 32.39 -4.18 -13.46
C SER A 388 32.25 -4.99 -12.18
N ASP A 389 32.90 -4.58 -11.09
CA ASP A 389 32.85 -5.31 -9.84
C ASP A 389 31.52 -5.22 -9.09
N ALA A 390 30.68 -4.22 -9.40
CA ALA A 390 29.30 -4.15 -8.91
C ALA A 390 28.49 -5.42 -9.17
N ASN A 391 28.72 -6.05 -10.31
CA ASN A 391 28.01 -7.24 -10.73
C ASN A 391 28.68 -8.55 -10.30
N LEU A 392 29.82 -8.48 -9.62
CA LEU A 392 30.46 -9.65 -9.06
C LEU A 392 29.89 -10.01 -7.68
N ASP A 393 30.12 -11.23 -7.26
CA ASP A 393 29.77 -11.74 -5.94
C ASP A 393 31.05 -12.01 -5.15
N CYS A 394 31.45 -11.08 -4.29
CA CYS A 394 32.75 -11.09 -3.62
C CYS A 394 32.94 -12.23 -2.60
N ASN A 395 31.87 -12.80 -2.07
CA ASN A 395 31.89 -13.85 -1.06
C ASN A 395 31.18 -15.15 -1.49
N GLY A 396 30.55 -15.17 -2.67
CA GLY A 396 29.91 -16.36 -3.25
C GLY A 396 28.63 -16.77 -2.52
N ASP A 397 27.85 -15.81 -2.01
CA ASP A 397 26.58 -16.05 -1.33
C ASP A 397 25.36 -15.95 -2.25
N GLY A 398 25.55 -15.57 -3.51
CA GLY A 398 24.51 -15.45 -4.52
C GLY A 398 24.01 -14.04 -4.74
N TYR A 399 24.42 -13.04 -3.94
CA TYR A 399 24.13 -11.63 -4.17
C TYR A 399 25.34 -10.91 -4.81
N THR A 400 25.06 -10.04 -5.76
CA THR A 400 26.09 -9.16 -6.34
C THR A 400 26.55 -8.10 -5.33
N ASN A 401 27.70 -7.48 -5.58
CA ASN A 401 28.23 -6.47 -4.66
C ASN A 401 27.30 -5.26 -4.53
N ILE A 402 26.69 -4.81 -5.64
CA ILE A 402 25.69 -3.74 -5.58
C ILE A 402 24.44 -4.16 -4.78
N GLU A 403 24.00 -5.40 -4.89
CA GLU A 403 22.87 -5.90 -4.07
C GLU A 403 23.28 -5.98 -2.60
N LYS A 404 24.50 -6.35 -2.28
CA LYS A 404 25.01 -6.31 -0.91
C LYS A 404 25.01 -4.90 -0.35
N TYR A 405 25.47 -3.92 -1.12
CA TYR A 405 25.41 -2.51 -0.73
C TYR A 405 23.96 -2.06 -0.47
N ILE A 406 23.08 -2.26 -1.43
CA ILE A 406 21.67 -1.82 -1.34
C ILE A 406 20.92 -2.47 -0.16
N ASN A 407 21.22 -3.73 0.13
CA ASN A 407 20.54 -4.51 1.15
C ASN A 407 21.28 -4.58 2.50
N GLY A 408 22.44 -3.94 2.63
CA GLY A 408 23.22 -3.97 3.86
C GLY A 408 23.73 -5.37 4.23
N ILE A 409 24.01 -6.19 3.22
CA ILE A 409 24.51 -7.56 3.41
C ILE A 409 26.02 -7.50 3.75
N ASP A 410 26.43 -8.23 4.77
CA ASP A 410 27.82 -8.32 5.17
C ASP A 410 28.65 -9.06 4.09
N THR A 411 29.52 -8.33 3.41
CA THR A 411 30.40 -8.85 2.36
C THR A 411 31.42 -9.87 2.86
N LYS A 412 31.69 -9.91 4.16
CA LYS A 412 32.68 -10.78 4.81
C LYS A 412 32.09 -12.09 5.30
N LYS A 413 30.77 -12.21 5.30
CA LYS A 413 30.06 -13.38 5.80
C LYS A 413 29.29 -14.05 4.67
N LYS A 414 29.73 -15.24 4.28
CA LYS A 414 28.95 -16.06 3.35
C LYS A 414 27.74 -16.65 4.06
N VAL A 415 26.55 -16.35 3.56
CA VAL A 415 25.26 -16.86 4.08
C VAL A 415 24.58 -17.70 3.00
N ASP A 416 24.06 -18.85 3.36
CA ASP A 416 23.17 -19.62 2.49
C ASP A 416 21.75 -19.06 2.60
N TRP A 417 21.35 -18.21 1.67
CA TRP A 417 20.03 -17.57 1.65
C TRP A 417 18.91 -18.52 1.20
N THR A 418 19.24 -19.71 0.74
CA THR A 418 18.24 -20.75 0.43
C THR A 418 17.78 -21.48 1.69
N ASP A 419 18.54 -21.42 2.77
CA ASP A 419 18.11 -21.87 4.09
C ASP A 419 17.28 -20.78 4.76
N LEU A 420 15.99 -21.01 4.86
CA LEU A 420 15.04 -20.04 5.44
C LEU A 420 15.36 -19.62 6.88
N ARG A 421 16.14 -20.41 7.62
CA ARG A 421 16.61 -20.07 8.97
C ARG A 421 17.61 -18.92 8.98
N ASN A 422 18.22 -18.62 7.85
CA ASN A 422 19.13 -17.50 7.68
C ASN A 422 18.43 -16.18 7.30
N ASN A 423 17.14 -16.23 7.01
CA ASN A 423 16.37 -15.03 6.70
C ASN A 423 16.24 -14.16 7.95
N HIS A 424 16.58 -12.88 7.82
CA HIS A 424 16.44 -11.92 8.89
C HIS A 424 15.02 -11.38 8.96
N ASP A 425 14.49 -11.28 10.18
CA ASP A 425 13.32 -10.47 10.43
C ASP A 425 13.72 -8.98 10.41
N THR A 426 13.34 -8.28 9.35
CA THR A 426 13.63 -6.84 9.21
C THR A 426 12.95 -5.98 10.27
N LEU A 427 12.02 -6.54 11.06
CA LEU A 427 11.39 -5.85 12.20
C LEU A 427 12.30 -5.79 13.44
N GLU A 428 13.26 -6.69 13.55
CA GLU A 428 14.23 -6.72 14.65
C GLU A 428 15.58 -6.12 14.23
N GLY A 429 15.85 -6.06 12.94
CA GLY A 429 17.12 -5.63 12.39
C GLY A 429 17.19 -4.13 12.13
N LYS A 430 18.13 -3.46 12.77
CA LYS A 430 18.62 -2.18 12.27
C LYS A 430 19.57 -2.49 11.10
N THR A 431 19.07 -2.53 9.89
CA THR A 431 19.93 -2.44 8.71
C THR A 431 20.46 -1.01 8.63
N SER A 432 21.61 -0.75 9.24
CA SER A 432 22.33 0.47 8.96
C SER A 432 23.10 0.25 7.65
N LEU A 433 22.86 1.09 6.68
CA LEU A 433 23.67 1.17 5.46
C LEU A 433 25.01 1.92 5.69
N MET A 434 25.38 2.20 6.94
CA MET A 434 26.64 2.82 7.33
C MET A 434 27.50 1.88 8.16
#